data_7341b5b88041c73bfcf3972b890980ce
#
_entry.id   7341b5b88041c73bfcf3972b890980ce
#
_cell.length_a   1.000
_cell.length_b   1.000
_cell.length_c   1.000
_cell.angle_alpha   90.00
_cell.angle_beta   90.00
_cell.angle_gamma   90.00
#
_symmetry.space_group_name_H-M   'P 1'
#
loop_
_entity.id
_entity.type
_entity.pdbx_description
1 polymer ?
#
loop_
_entity_poly.entity_id
_entity_poly.type
_entity_poly.pdbx_seq_one_letter_code
_entity_poly.pdbx_strand_id
1 'polypeptide(L)'
;METAYVLVQCKMAHEMEVLKALLEIDLVKEAKGTFGYYDIFTKIQGESSSEIEDIITKQIRNIEHVTATTMLSIIPEQDFEK
;
A
#
# COMPACT_ATOMS: atom_id res chain seq x y z
N MET A 1 -8.55 -11.33 10.29
CA MET A 1 -7.98 -10.09 9.76
C MET A 1 -7.22 -10.38 8.46
N GLU A 2 -7.49 -9.61 7.44
CA GLU A 2 -6.83 -9.77 6.14
C GLU A 2 -5.64 -8.84 6.05
N THR A 3 -4.59 -9.28 5.38
CA THR A 3 -3.40 -8.47 5.13
C THR A 3 -3.14 -8.42 3.64
N ALA A 4 -2.83 -7.23 3.14
CA ALA A 4 -2.42 -7.04 1.75
C ALA A 4 -1.23 -6.10 1.72
N TYR A 5 -0.44 -6.23 0.67
CA TYR A 5 0.67 -5.33 0.42
C TYR A 5 0.37 -4.54 -0.84
N VAL A 6 0.73 -3.28 -0.83
CA VAL A 6 0.50 -2.40 -1.98
C VAL A 6 1.81 -1.74 -2.36
N LEU A 7 2.18 -1.90 -3.61
CA LEU A 7 3.33 -1.23 -4.18
C LEU A 7 2.84 0.05 -4.85
N VAL A 8 3.41 1.17 -4.47
CA VAL A 8 2.95 2.49 -4.92
C VAL A 8 4.03 3.17 -5.74
N GLN A 9 3.63 3.67 -6.92
CA GLN A 9 4.47 4.58 -7.70
C GLN A 9 3.95 5.98 -7.52
N CYS A 10 4.85 6.94 -7.41
CA CYS A 10 4.48 8.34 -7.31
C CYS A 10 5.46 9.19 -8.11
N LYS A 11 5.12 10.46 -8.26
CA LYS A 11 5.97 11.39 -8.99
C LYS A 11 7.26 11.62 -8.24
N MET A 12 8.35 11.75 -9.01
CA MET A 12 9.67 12.02 -8.47
C MET A 12 9.64 13.28 -7.58
N ALA A 13 10.39 13.24 -6.49
CA ALA A 13 10.51 14.31 -5.51
C ALA A 13 9.29 14.49 -4.61
N HIS A 14 8.24 13.69 -4.78
CA HIS A 14 7.03 13.76 -3.94
C HIS A 14 6.86 12.54 -3.05
N GLU A 15 7.89 11.68 -2.97
CA GLU A 15 7.82 10.42 -2.22
C GLU A 15 7.48 10.64 -0.75
N MET A 16 8.09 11.65 -0.11
CA MET A 16 7.85 11.91 1.31
C MET A 16 6.43 12.38 1.58
N GLU A 17 5.87 13.16 0.68
CA GLU A 17 4.48 13.62 0.83
C GLU A 17 3.52 12.43 0.75
N VAL A 18 3.75 11.55 -0.23
CA VAL A 18 2.92 10.37 -0.41
C VAL A 18 3.07 9.43 0.78
N LEU A 19 4.30 9.22 1.25
CA LEU A 19 4.57 8.38 2.41
C LEU A 19 3.78 8.85 3.63
N LYS A 20 3.82 10.14 3.90
CA LYS A 20 3.09 10.72 5.04
C LYS A 20 1.59 10.56 4.89
N ALA A 21 1.07 10.78 3.69
CA ALA A 21 -0.36 10.61 3.43
C ALA A 21 -0.81 9.17 3.63
N LEU A 22 0.02 8.20 3.20
CA LEU A 22 -0.28 6.79 3.41
C LEU A 22 -0.36 6.45 4.90
N LEU A 23 0.57 6.98 5.69
CA LEU A 23 0.61 6.69 7.12
C LEU A 23 -0.55 7.31 7.90
N GLU A 24 -1.27 8.26 7.31
CA GLU A 24 -2.47 8.83 7.93
C GLU A 24 -3.71 7.95 7.76
N ILE A 25 -3.65 6.95 6.89
CA ILE A 25 -4.77 6.02 6.69
C ILE A 25 -4.72 4.96 7.79
N ASP A 26 -5.80 4.83 8.56
CA ASP A 26 -5.83 3.95 9.74
C ASP A 26 -5.45 2.51 9.44
N LEU A 27 -5.88 1.97 8.32
CA LEU A 27 -5.61 0.57 7.98
C LEU A 27 -4.21 0.34 7.43
N VAL A 28 -3.47 1.40 7.12
CA VAL A 28 -2.07 1.27 6.70
C VAL A 28 -1.21 1.07 7.95
N LYS A 29 -0.52 -0.07 8.03
CA LYS A 29 0.28 -0.44 9.19
C LYS A 29 1.76 -0.17 9.00
N GLU A 30 2.22 -0.18 7.76
CA GLU A 30 3.61 0.16 7.41
C GLU A 30 3.61 0.84 6.06
N ALA A 31 4.54 1.78 5.89
CA ALA A 31 4.84 2.35 4.59
C ALA A 31 6.32 2.68 4.57
N LYS A 32 7.02 2.19 3.55
CA LYS A 32 8.48 2.32 3.45
C LYS A 32 8.87 2.71 2.04
N GLY A 33 9.83 3.60 1.92
CA GLY A 33 10.43 3.90 0.64
C GLY A 33 11.25 2.71 0.15
N THR A 34 11.25 2.48 -1.16
CA THR A 34 11.98 1.38 -1.76
C THR A 34 12.79 1.87 -2.96
N PHE A 35 13.79 1.10 -3.32
CA PHE A 35 14.51 1.29 -4.58
C PHE A 35 13.91 0.35 -5.62
N GLY A 36 13.90 0.78 -6.87
CA GLY A 36 13.44 -0.03 -7.97
C GLY A 36 12.27 0.59 -8.69
N TYR A 37 11.46 -0.25 -9.32
CA TYR A 37 10.36 0.20 -10.16
C TYR A 37 9.27 0.93 -9.36
N TYR A 38 9.00 0.47 -8.15
CA TYR A 38 8.02 1.10 -7.27
C TYR A 38 8.74 1.93 -6.21
N ASP A 39 8.07 2.97 -5.74
CA ASP A 39 8.66 3.94 -4.85
C ASP A 39 8.39 3.65 -3.37
N ILE A 40 7.22 3.07 -3.08
CA ILE A 40 6.79 2.84 -1.69
C ILE A 40 6.16 1.47 -1.56
N PHE A 41 6.56 0.76 -0.50
CA PHE A 41 5.94 -0.49 -0.07
C PHE A 41 4.98 -0.18 1.07
N THR A 42 3.75 -0.67 0.99
CA THR A 42 2.71 -0.40 1.97
C THR A 42 2.08 -1.69 2.45
N LYS A 43 1.89 -1.82 3.76
CA LYS A 43 1.18 -2.96 4.36
C LYS A 43 -0.15 -2.48 4.91
N ILE A 44 -1.24 -3.14 4.52
CA ILE A 44 -2.59 -2.80 4.94
C ILE A 44 -3.21 -4.01 5.63
N GLN A 45 -3.89 -3.78 6.75
CA GLN A 45 -4.64 -4.81 7.44
C GLN A 45 -6.06 -4.34 7.67
N GLY A 46 -7.04 -5.18 7.32
CA GLY A 46 -8.45 -4.88 7.47
C GLY A 46 -9.25 -6.11 7.79
N GLU A 47 -10.54 -5.93 8.01
CA GLU A 47 -11.42 -7.04 8.37
C GLU A 47 -11.73 -7.94 7.18
N SER A 48 -11.73 -7.39 5.98
CA SER A 48 -12.06 -8.13 4.78
C SER A 48 -11.29 -7.61 3.58
N SER A 49 -11.20 -8.43 2.54
CA SER A 49 -10.59 -8.03 1.27
C SER A 49 -11.32 -6.84 0.67
N SER A 50 -12.65 -6.81 0.80
CA SER A 50 -13.47 -5.74 0.28
C SER A 50 -13.10 -4.39 0.92
N GLU A 51 -12.90 -4.38 2.23
CA GLU A 51 -12.48 -3.18 2.95
C GLU A 51 -11.13 -2.69 2.46
N ILE A 52 -10.18 -3.61 2.29
CA ILE A 52 -8.84 -3.28 1.80
C ILE A 52 -8.90 -2.71 0.39
N GLU A 53 -9.69 -3.32 -0.50
CA GLU A 53 -9.84 -2.84 -1.86
C GLU A 53 -10.44 -1.43 -1.89
N ASP A 54 -11.39 -1.14 -1.01
CA ASP A 54 -11.97 0.19 -0.89
C ASP A 54 -10.93 1.23 -0.48
N ILE A 55 -10.07 0.88 0.47
CA ILE A 55 -9.00 1.77 0.91
C ILE A 55 -8.08 2.10 -0.27
N ILE A 56 -7.69 1.09 -1.03
CA ILE A 56 -6.80 1.29 -2.17
C ILE A 56 -7.46 2.17 -3.21
N THR A 57 -8.70 1.84 -3.59
CA THR A 57 -9.40 2.53 -4.67
C THR A 57 -9.79 3.96 -4.30
N LYS A 58 -10.31 4.15 -3.09
CA LYS A 58 -10.89 5.42 -2.69
C LYS A 58 -9.92 6.35 -1.98
N GLN A 59 -8.89 5.81 -1.35
CA GLN A 59 -7.97 6.63 -0.58
C GLN A 59 -6.57 6.65 -1.17
N ILE A 60 -5.94 5.49 -1.38
CA ILE A 60 -4.55 5.48 -1.84
C ILE A 60 -4.42 6.05 -3.24
N ARG A 61 -5.28 5.63 -4.17
CA ARG A 61 -5.22 6.13 -5.55
C ARG A 61 -5.55 7.61 -5.68
N ASN A 62 -6.21 8.17 -4.68
CA ASN A 62 -6.58 9.58 -4.67
C ASN A 62 -5.57 10.46 -3.95
N ILE A 63 -4.50 9.90 -3.41
CA ILE A 63 -3.42 10.69 -2.85
C ILE A 63 -2.74 11.43 -3.99
N GLU A 64 -2.55 12.73 -3.80
CA GLU A 64 -1.88 13.56 -4.80
C GLU A 64 -0.49 13.00 -5.11
N HIS A 65 -0.13 12.97 -6.39
CA HIS A 65 1.15 12.48 -6.92
C HIS A 65 1.28 10.96 -7.01
N VAL A 66 0.31 10.19 -6.54
CA VAL A 66 0.31 8.73 -6.78
C VAL A 66 -0.04 8.50 -8.25
N THR A 67 0.80 7.74 -8.95
CA THR A 67 0.63 7.48 -10.38
C THR A 67 0.17 6.06 -10.68
N ALA A 68 0.51 5.11 -9.81
CA ALA A 68 0.10 3.71 -10.00
C ALA A 68 0.16 2.95 -8.68
N THR A 69 -0.69 1.96 -8.55
CA THR A 69 -0.70 1.06 -7.40
C THR A 69 -0.84 -0.38 -7.89
N THR A 70 -0.19 -1.30 -7.18
CA THR A 70 -0.30 -2.73 -7.45
C THR A 70 -0.52 -3.44 -6.13
N MET A 71 -1.62 -4.16 -6.00
CA MET A 71 -1.93 -4.89 -4.78
C MET A 71 -1.38 -6.31 -4.87
N LEU A 72 -0.76 -6.76 -3.79
CA LEU A 72 -0.29 -8.13 -3.61
C LEU A 72 -1.01 -8.73 -2.42
N SER A 73 -1.76 -9.79 -2.66
CA SER A 73 -2.43 -10.51 -1.58
C SER A 73 -1.63 -11.75 -1.22
N ILE A 74 -1.62 -12.08 0.07
CA ILE A 74 -0.94 -13.28 0.54
C ILE A 74 -1.82 -14.49 0.26
N ILE A 75 -1.20 -15.55 -0.23
CA ILE A 75 -1.87 -16.84 -0.40
C ILE A 75 -1.52 -17.67 0.83
N PRO A 76 -2.46 -17.89 1.77
CA PRO A 76 -2.14 -18.53 3.05
C PRO A 76 -1.46 -19.89 2.92
N GLU A 77 -1.86 -20.69 1.93
CA GLU A 77 -1.29 -22.04 1.74
C GLU A 77 0.15 -22.00 1.23
N GLN A 78 0.61 -20.85 0.80
CA GLN A 78 1.95 -20.68 0.24
C GLN A 78 2.77 -19.66 1.02
N ASP A 79 2.37 -19.38 2.26
CA ASP A 79 3.06 -18.43 3.11
C ASP A 79 4.00 -19.21 4.03
N PHE A 80 5.27 -19.30 3.64
CA PHE A 80 6.28 -20.04 4.38
C PHE A 80 7.24 -19.08 5.07
N GLU A 81 7.46 -19.29 6.35
CA GLU A 81 8.39 -18.49 7.13
C GLU A 81 9.62 -19.32 7.50
N LYS A 82 10.73 -18.65 7.61
CA LYS A 82 11.97 -19.29 8.09
C LYS A 82 12.24 -18.92 9.52
#